data_a9fde6cad91eae35f53d230eeaee4bf8
#
_entry.id   a9fde6cad91eae35f53d230eeaee4bf8
#
_cell.length_a   1.000
_cell.length_b   1.000
_cell.length_c   1.000
_cell.angle_alpha   90.00
_cell.angle_beta   90.00
_cell.angle_gamma   90.00
#
_symmetry.space_group_name_H-M   'P 1'
#
loop_
_entity.id
_entity.type
_entity.pdbx_description
1 polymer ?
#
loop_
_entity_poly.entity_id
_entity_poly.type
_entity_poly.pdbx_seq_one_letter_code
_entity_poly.pdbx_strand_id
1 'polypeptide(L)'
;MGHPSQQLPSAVLPVDARGLIGNMKTSALVSLRGTIDFMCFPRIDSPTLFAALLDDERGGSFAITPRDLNANVKQMYLPETNVLLTRFMTGEGVCELLDLMPVPSSEARVDAVPNCVMRIVRIVYGRMTLDVRCDPRFDYARVRHTTHAVEKGVQFTRVDNGTPLELRASVPLSIEHEAACATLDMKEGDSACFALGAADELPKLDTKEKFDGMLHETIAFWKEWSSRSTYRGRYREVVLRSALTLKLLSSDEHGAIVAAPTFGLPEAQDGSRRWDYRFTWIRDAAFSVYALLRLGYTGEAERFMRWIAERNRDCSSDGSLAVMYAVDGEPAPAETELETLGESAPGRLFVGNGARGQTQLDVYGALLDSVYLYNKYGAAISYQGWRHVTRTVDYVVEHWRDADHGIWEFRNGKRPLLHSRLMCWVTVDRALRLAQKRSLPAPLATWFQTRDDIHRDIHEHFFNEELQSFVQTPGSATLDASALMMPLVRFIGPKDPRWIGTLDAIGRDLRVDPLVFRYTRGTTLDGLPGMEGGFSACSFWYAEALARAGRVDEGRLVFEKMLAYANHVGLFSEEVATNGAALGNFPQALTHLALISAAYQLDRDLDRTHVAWT
;
A
#
# COMPACT_ATOMS: atom_id res chain seq x y z
N MET A 1 -3.68 -6.20 30.74
CA MET A 1 -2.29 -6.64 30.91
C MET A 1 -1.41 -5.55 30.29
N GLY A 2 -0.54 -4.90 31.08
CA GLY A 2 0.24 -3.74 30.62
C GLY A 2 1.29 -4.17 29.60
N HIS A 3 1.29 -3.50 28.44
CA HIS A 3 2.43 -3.60 27.51
C HIS A 3 3.68 -3.06 28.18
N PRO A 4 4.84 -3.72 28.05
CA PRO A 4 6.09 -3.22 28.59
C PRO A 4 6.41 -1.88 27.91
N SER A 5 6.81 -0.88 28.74
CA SER A 5 7.34 0.39 28.28
C SER A 5 8.62 0.14 27.49
N GLN A 6 8.61 0.44 26.19
CA GLN A 6 9.82 0.40 25.38
C GLN A 6 10.65 1.65 25.69
N GLN A 7 11.85 1.46 26.26
CA GLN A 7 12.90 2.48 26.24
C GLN A 7 13.39 2.64 24.80
N LEU A 8 13.63 3.89 24.36
CA LEU A 8 14.20 4.17 23.04
C LEU A 8 15.59 3.51 22.92
N PRO A 9 15.78 2.51 22.08
CA PRO A 9 17.10 1.95 21.85
C PRO A 9 17.93 2.93 21.01
N SER A 10 19.24 3.01 21.22
CA SER A 10 20.19 3.72 20.37
C SER A 10 20.41 3.04 19.00
N ALA A 11 19.70 1.97 18.72
CA ALA A 11 19.78 1.18 17.48
C ALA A 11 18.83 1.72 16.40
N VAL A 12 19.12 1.37 15.14
CA VAL A 12 18.26 1.63 13.98
C VAL A 12 16.87 1.06 14.27
N LEU A 13 15.83 1.92 14.14
CA LEU A 13 14.45 1.50 14.37
C LEU A 13 13.99 0.55 13.25
N PRO A 14 13.27 -0.55 13.58
CA PRO A 14 12.67 -1.40 12.55
C PRO A 14 11.66 -0.61 11.71
N VAL A 15 11.41 -1.07 10.50
CA VAL A 15 10.58 -0.35 9.51
C VAL A 15 9.17 -0.09 10.03
N ASP A 16 8.61 -1.03 10.74
CA ASP A 16 7.27 -0.99 11.35
C ASP A 16 7.16 -0.13 12.63
N ALA A 17 8.26 0.48 13.08
CA ALA A 17 8.23 1.46 14.17
C ALA A 17 7.80 2.86 13.69
N ARG A 18 6.89 2.93 12.72
CA ARG A 18 6.44 4.18 12.07
C ARG A 18 4.93 4.21 11.86
N GLY A 19 4.35 5.42 11.94
CA GLY A 19 3.02 5.72 11.44
C GLY A 19 3.09 6.40 10.06
N LEU A 20 2.01 6.35 9.30
CA LEU A 20 1.87 7.00 7.99
C LEU A 20 0.92 8.19 8.11
N ILE A 21 1.33 9.36 7.61
CA ILE A 21 0.47 10.53 7.40
C ILE A 21 0.43 10.88 5.91
N GLY A 22 -0.59 11.60 5.46
CA GLY A 22 -0.69 12.01 4.05
C GLY A 22 -1.98 12.78 3.75
N ASN A 23 -2.07 13.27 2.51
CA ASN A 23 -3.17 14.10 2.03
C ASN A 23 -3.67 13.68 0.63
N MET A 24 -3.44 12.43 0.21
CA MET A 24 -3.79 11.88 -1.11
C MET A 24 -3.04 12.55 -2.28
N LYS A 25 -2.06 13.39 -2.02
CA LYS A 25 -1.05 13.88 -2.99
C LYS A 25 0.28 13.24 -2.68
N THR A 26 0.68 13.30 -1.43
CA THR A 26 1.89 12.67 -0.91
C THR A 26 1.66 12.10 0.49
N SER A 27 2.65 11.38 1.00
CA SER A 27 2.64 10.79 2.33
C SER A 27 4.02 10.82 2.97
N ALA A 28 4.06 10.70 4.30
CA ALA A 28 5.29 10.64 5.06
C ALA A 28 5.21 9.59 6.17
N LEU A 29 6.32 8.91 6.42
CA LEU A 29 6.51 8.01 7.56
C LEU A 29 7.08 8.78 8.75
N VAL A 30 6.42 8.64 9.89
CA VAL A 30 6.80 9.27 11.16
C VAL A 30 7.20 8.20 12.16
N SER A 31 8.45 8.18 12.55
CA SER A 31 8.98 7.20 13.49
C SER A 31 8.49 7.43 14.93
N LEU A 32 8.58 6.40 15.78
CA LEU A 32 8.32 6.50 17.21
C LEU A 32 9.18 7.58 17.91
N ARG A 33 10.30 8.00 17.29
CA ARG A 33 11.14 9.08 17.81
C ARG A 33 10.63 10.49 17.46
N GLY A 34 9.49 10.60 16.75
CA GLY A 34 8.98 11.89 16.29
C GLY A 34 9.73 12.45 15.09
N THR A 35 10.34 11.59 14.29
CA THR A 35 11.09 11.98 13.08
C THR A 35 10.34 11.56 11.84
N ILE A 36 10.09 12.48 10.92
CA ILE A 36 9.74 12.15 9.54
C ILE A 36 11.04 11.76 8.86
N ASP A 37 11.20 10.49 8.56
CA ASP A 37 12.43 9.92 8.01
C ASP A 37 12.23 9.32 6.61
N PHE A 38 11.00 9.37 6.08
CA PHE A 38 10.71 9.07 4.67
C PHE A 38 9.57 9.92 4.15
N MET A 39 9.78 10.62 3.05
CA MET A 39 8.77 11.41 2.35
C MET A 39 9.21 11.69 0.92
N CYS A 40 8.32 11.46 -0.05
CA CYS A 40 8.41 11.95 -1.41
C CYS A 40 7.63 13.26 -1.55
N PHE A 41 8.08 14.19 -2.40
CA PHE A 41 7.41 15.48 -2.57
C PHE A 41 7.65 16.06 -3.97
N PRO A 42 6.65 16.67 -4.63
CA PRO A 42 5.31 17.00 -4.14
C PRO A 42 4.29 15.85 -4.21
N ARG A 43 4.57 14.76 -4.94
CA ARG A 43 3.69 13.60 -5.09
C ARG A 43 4.31 12.36 -4.45
N ILE A 44 3.49 11.34 -4.23
CA ILE A 44 3.90 10.06 -3.65
C ILE A 44 4.94 9.32 -4.50
N ASP A 45 4.90 9.48 -5.83
CA ASP A 45 5.84 8.91 -6.80
C ASP A 45 6.98 9.87 -7.21
N SER A 46 7.04 11.07 -6.63
CA SER A 46 8.12 12.04 -6.83
C SER A 46 9.43 11.58 -6.15
N PRO A 47 10.57 12.21 -6.48
CA PRO A 47 11.80 12.04 -5.72
C PRO A 47 11.63 12.30 -4.22
N THR A 48 12.46 11.64 -3.40
CA THR A 48 12.42 11.85 -1.95
C THR A 48 12.90 13.25 -1.56
N LEU A 49 12.25 13.78 -0.53
CA LEU A 49 12.68 14.93 0.25
C LEU A 49 13.35 14.49 1.55
N PHE A 50 12.84 13.41 2.16
CA PHE A 50 13.42 12.75 3.32
C PHE A 50 13.55 11.25 3.02
N ALA A 51 14.71 10.68 3.32
CA ALA A 51 15.03 9.28 3.10
C ALA A 51 15.97 8.70 4.18
N ALA A 52 16.02 9.30 5.38
CA ALA A 52 16.85 8.80 6.49
C ALA A 52 16.49 7.35 6.90
N LEU A 53 15.28 6.87 6.56
CA LEU A 53 14.89 5.46 6.67
C LEU A 53 15.80 4.53 5.84
N LEU A 54 16.28 4.99 4.68
CA LEU A 54 17.13 4.23 3.74
C LEU A 54 18.61 4.51 3.95
N ASP A 55 18.96 5.74 4.35
CA ASP A 55 20.32 6.20 4.60
C ASP A 55 20.27 7.34 5.64
N ASP A 56 20.61 7.02 6.88
CA ASP A 56 20.48 7.91 8.03
C ASP A 56 21.46 9.11 7.99
N GLU A 57 22.58 8.97 7.26
CA GLU A 57 23.57 10.03 7.12
C GLU A 57 23.22 11.03 5.99
N ARG A 58 22.70 10.51 4.85
CA ARG A 58 22.51 11.31 3.63
C ARG A 58 21.05 11.61 3.31
N GLY A 59 20.14 10.80 3.80
CA GLY A 59 18.73 10.84 3.41
C GLY A 59 17.95 12.06 3.89
N GLY A 60 18.42 12.76 4.92
CA GLY A 60 17.72 13.90 5.51
C GLY A 60 16.45 13.52 6.25
N SER A 61 15.99 14.41 7.13
CA SER A 61 14.82 14.16 7.98
C SER A 61 14.22 15.44 8.53
N PHE A 62 13.00 15.34 9.11
CA PHE A 62 12.42 16.37 9.93
C PHE A 62 12.10 15.81 11.33
N ALA A 63 12.98 16.05 12.30
CA ALA A 63 12.91 15.55 13.65
C ALA A 63 12.35 16.60 14.61
N ILE A 64 11.48 16.17 15.54
CA ILE A 64 11.07 16.89 16.75
C ILE A 64 11.13 15.88 17.88
N THR A 65 12.18 15.92 18.68
CA THR A 65 12.52 14.87 19.64
C THR A 65 12.79 15.43 21.03
N PRO A 66 12.40 14.72 22.11
CA PRO A 66 12.81 15.11 23.44
C PRO A 66 14.32 14.98 23.60
N ARG A 67 14.93 15.95 24.27
CA ARG A 67 16.37 15.91 24.61
C ARG A 67 16.69 14.80 25.62
N ASP A 68 15.72 14.44 26.45
CA ASP A 68 15.84 13.28 27.33
C ASP A 68 15.61 11.99 26.50
N LEU A 69 16.68 11.28 26.21
CA LEU A 69 16.68 10.03 25.43
C LEU A 69 15.97 8.87 26.16
N ASN A 70 15.67 8.99 27.46
CA ASN A 70 14.95 7.98 28.24
C ASN A 70 13.44 8.21 28.24
N ALA A 71 12.92 9.15 27.45
CA ALA A 71 11.49 9.36 27.31
C ALA A 71 10.77 8.10 26.85
N ASN A 72 9.72 7.71 27.57
CA ASN A 72 8.79 6.69 27.08
C ASN A 72 7.95 7.25 25.95
N VAL A 73 7.71 6.45 24.92
CA VAL A 73 6.97 6.90 23.74
C VAL A 73 5.74 6.02 23.52
N LYS A 74 4.64 6.67 23.17
CA LYS A 74 3.43 6.03 22.64
C LYS A 74 2.98 6.79 21.39
N GLN A 75 2.58 6.05 20.37
CA GLN A 75 2.08 6.62 19.13
C GLN A 75 0.72 6.00 18.79
N MET A 76 -0.22 6.79 18.33
CA MET A 76 -1.57 6.37 17.95
C MET A 76 -2.16 7.35 16.95
N TYR A 77 -3.11 6.91 16.16
CA TYR A 77 -3.95 7.84 15.41
C TYR A 77 -5.07 8.41 16.30
N LEU A 78 -5.46 9.66 16.07
CA LEU A 78 -6.73 10.14 16.58
C LEU A 78 -7.86 9.26 16.02
N PRO A 79 -8.87 8.90 16.82
CA PRO A 79 -9.92 7.97 16.41
C PRO A 79 -10.55 8.34 15.06
N GLU A 80 -10.62 7.35 14.14
CA GLU A 80 -11.24 7.46 12.83
C GLU A 80 -10.56 8.45 11.87
N THR A 81 -9.26 8.77 12.10
CA THR A 81 -8.49 9.73 11.28
C THR A 81 -7.13 9.18 10.84
N ASN A 82 -6.43 9.96 9.98
CA ASN A 82 -5.01 9.82 9.67
C ASN A 82 -4.16 10.93 10.32
N VAL A 83 -4.63 11.54 11.40
CA VAL A 83 -3.84 12.44 12.24
C VAL A 83 -3.11 11.60 13.27
N LEU A 84 -1.78 11.63 13.24
CA LEU A 84 -0.93 10.83 14.10
C LEU A 84 -0.54 11.62 15.36
N LEU A 85 -0.71 11.00 16.51
CA LEU A 85 -0.32 11.55 17.81
C LEU A 85 0.83 10.74 18.37
N THR A 86 1.98 11.37 18.60
CA THR A 86 3.11 10.81 19.33
C THR A 86 3.19 11.46 20.70
N ARG A 87 3.20 10.67 21.77
CA ARG A 87 3.33 11.15 23.15
C ARG A 87 4.70 10.79 23.69
N PHE A 88 5.44 11.78 24.15
CA PHE A 88 6.69 11.63 24.88
C PHE A 88 6.42 11.84 26.37
N MET A 89 6.88 10.93 27.20
CA MET A 89 6.64 10.93 28.64
C MET A 89 7.96 10.77 29.38
N THR A 90 8.29 11.76 30.22
CA THR A 90 9.45 11.74 31.12
C THR A 90 8.99 11.84 32.55
N GLY A 91 9.92 11.77 33.52
CA GLY A 91 9.61 12.05 34.91
C GLY A 91 9.21 13.52 35.20
N GLU A 92 9.50 14.45 34.29
CA GLU A 92 9.24 15.89 34.44
C GLU A 92 8.02 16.38 33.69
N GLY A 93 7.56 15.64 32.65
CA GLY A 93 6.42 16.10 31.87
C GLY A 93 5.98 15.16 30.74
N VAL A 94 4.89 15.57 30.09
CA VAL A 94 4.29 14.88 28.95
C VAL A 94 4.12 15.86 27.80
N CYS A 95 4.69 15.50 26.65
CA CYS A 95 4.55 16.22 25.39
C CYS A 95 3.70 15.41 24.40
N GLU A 96 2.85 16.09 23.67
CA GLU A 96 2.10 15.57 22.53
C GLU A 96 2.59 16.23 21.24
N LEU A 97 2.97 15.41 20.26
CA LEU A 97 3.30 15.81 18.90
C LEU A 97 2.23 15.29 17.96
N LEU A 98 1.48 16.20 17.34
CA LEU A 98 0.48 15.90 16.32
C LEU A 98 1.10 16.10 14.94
N ASP A 99 1.13 15.04 14.15
CA ASP A 99 1.61 15.03 12.77
C ASP A 99 0.46 14.79 11.81
N LEU A 100 0.32 15.66 10.82
CA LEU A 100 -0.72 15.59 9.80
C LEU A 100 -0.28 16.25 8.49
N MET A 101 -0.98 15.92 7.42
CA MET A 101 -1.02 16.71 6.19
C MET A 101 -2.44 17.24 6.02
N PRO A 102 -2.65 18.54 5.82
CA PRO A 102 -3.97 19.14 5.69
C PRO A 102 -4.75 18.56 4.52
N VAL A 103 -6.05 18.34 4.74
CA VAL A 103 -7.00 17.89 3.74
C VAL A 103 -8.20 18.83 3.75
N PRO A 104 -8.72 19.26 2.58
CA PRO A 104 -9.86 20.17 2.52
C PRO A 104 -11.15 19.49 3.00
N SER A 105 -11.96 20.22 3.77
CA SER A 105 -13.23 19.72 4.29
C SER A 105 -14.33 19.54 3.21
N SER A 106 -14.10 19.98 1.97
CA SER A 106 -15.02 19.76 0.84
C SER A 106 -14.25 19.67 -0.47
N GLU A 107 -14.76 18.88 -1.43
CA GLU A 107 -14.19 18.74 -2.78
C GLU A 107 -14.06 20.08 -3.54
N ALA A 108 -14.89 21.06 -3.20
CA ALA A 108 -14.85 22.41 -3.80
C ALA A 108 -13.63 23.26 -3.38
N ARG A 109 -12.81 22.80 -2.41
CA ARG A 109 -11.64 23.52 -1.87
C ARG A 109 -10.31 22.82 -2.10
N VAL A 110 -10.25 21.81 -2.97
CA VAL A 110 -9.04 21.01 -3.20
C VAL A 110 -7.83 21.88 -3.57
N ASP A 111 -8.04 22.94 -4.35
CA ASP A 111 -6.96 23.87 -4.74
C ASP A 111 -6.61 24.91 -3.66
N ALA A 112 -7.39 25.00 -2.59
CA ALA A 112 -7.20 26.00 -1.53
C ALA A 112 -6.39 25.48 -0.32
N VAL A 113 -6.11 24.17 -0.26
CA VAL A 113 -5.36 23.56 0.87
C VAL A 113 -3.93 23.27 0.43
N PRO A 114 -2.93 23.76 1.18
CA PRO A 114 -1.54 23.60 0.81
C PRO A 114 -1.12 22.14 0.85
N ASN A 115 -0.28 21.75 -0.08
CA ASN A 115 0.43 20.48 -0.01
C ASN A 115 1.61 20.63 0.97
N CYS A 116 1.37 20.37 2.24
CA CYS A 116 2.38 20.55 3.28
C CYS A 116 2.26 19.52 4.40
N VAL A 117 3.35 19.35 5.14
CA VAL A 117 3.36 18.66 6.42
C VAL A 117 3.13 19.68 7.53
N MET A 118 2.22 19.38 8.44
CA MET A 118 2.02 20.15 9.67
C MET A 118 2.39 19.32 10.89
N ARG A 119 3.14 19.96 11.82
CA ARG A 119 3.56 19.35 13.07
C ARG A 119 3.23 20.31 14.22
N ILE A 120 2.49 19.85 15.22
CA ILE A 120 2.02 20.66 16.35
C ILE A 120 2.49 20.01 17.64
N VAL A 121 3.33 20.71 18.38
CA VAL A 121 3.84 20.32 19.70
C VAL A 121 2.99 20.96 20.79
N ARG A 122 2.62 20.19 21.81
CA ARG A 122 1.90 20.68 22.99
C ARG A 122 2.44 20.03 24.25
N ILE A 123 2.72 20.82 25.29
CA ILE A 123 3.02 20.26 26.61
C ILE A 123 1.70 20.16 27.40
N VAL A 124 1.30 18.93 27.68
CA VAL A 124 0.03 18.64 28.37
C VAL A 124 0.19 18.45 29.88
N TYR A 125 1.44 18.25 30.32
CA TYR A 125 1.78 18.17 31.74
C TYR A 125 3.25 18.52 31.99
N GLY A 126 3.56 19.30 33.03
CA GLY A 126 4.90 19.58 33.51
C GLY A 126 5.74 20.40 32.52
N ARG A 127 6.93 19.95 32.21
CA ARG A 127 7.86 20.60 31.26
C ARG A 127 8.68 19.61 30.45
N MET A 128 9.15 20.03 29.27
CA MET A 128 10.04 19.22 28.42
C MET A 128 10.88 20.12 27.51
N THR A 129 12.15 19.79 27.36
CA THR A 129 13.02 20.37 26.33
C THR A 129 13.00 19.48 25.10
N LEU A 130 12.74 20.07 23.94
CA LEU A 130 12.68 19.38 22.62
C LEU A 130 13.71 20.01 21.69
N ASP A 131 14.36 19.16 20.90
CA ASP A 131 15.22 19.59 19.80
C ASP A 131 14.47 19.39 18.47
N VAL A 132 14.49 20.43 17.65
CA VAL A 132 13.88 20.48 16.32
C VAL A 132 14.99 20.56 15.29
N ARG A 133 14.96 19.71 14.26
CA ARG A 133 15.86 19.75 13.12
C ARG A 133 15.12 19.36 11.85
N CYS A 134 15.09 20.25 10.87
CA CYS A 134 14.56 19.98 9.52
C CYS A 134 15.71 20.12 8.52
N ASP A 135 16.06 19.01 7.87
CA ASP A 135 17.19 18.90 6.96
C ASP A 135 16.74 18.19 5.66
N PRO A 136 16.10 18.92 4.73
CA PRO A 136 15.63 18.33 3.47
C PRO A 136 16.79 17.94 2.55
N ARG A 137 16.63 16.85 1.83
CA ARG A 137 17.57 16.34 0.82
C ARG A 137 16.84 16.15 -0.51
N PHE A 138 16.98 17.12 -1.40
CA PHE A 138 16.22 17.15 -2.65
C PHE A 138 16.68 16.08 -3.63
N ASP A 139 15.72 15.55 -4.40
CA ASP A 139 15.94 14.63 -5.51
C ASP A 139 16.83 13.44 -5.13
N TYR A 140 16.41 12.66 -4.11
CA TYR A 140 17.20 11.52 -3.61
C TYR A 140 18.60 11.92 -3.12
N ALA A 141 18.73 13.09 -2.47
CA ALA A 141 19.99 13.72 -2.06
C ALA A 141 20.95 14.10 -3.20
N ARG A 142 20.50 14.12 -4.47
CA ARG A 142 21.31 14.52 -5.64
C ARG A 142 21.45 16.03 -5.78
N VAL A 143 20.44 16.79 -5.35
CA VAL A 143 20.40 18.25 -5.52
C VAL A 143 20.70 18.96 -4.20
N ARG A 144 21.75 19.78 -4.19
CA ARG A 144 22.07 20.65 -3.05
C ARG A 144 21.09 21.81 -2.93
N HIS A 145 21.05 22.43 -1.76
CA HIS A 145 20.29 23.66 -1.50
C HIS A 145 21.07 24.62 -0.64
N THR A 146 20.59 25.85 -0.58
CA THR A 146 21.00 26.88 0.39
C THR A 146 19.82 27.26 1.24
N THR A 147 20.06 27.58 2.50
CA THR A 147 19.01 27.90 3.48
C THR A 147 19.09 29.37 3.88
N HIS A 148 17.96 30.08 3.80
CA HIS A 148 17.87 31.49 4.12
C HIS A 148 16.76 31.77 5.12
N ALA A 149 17.01 32.70 6.06
CA ALA A 149 15.95 33.17 6.96
C ALA A 149 14.92 33.99 6.17
N VAL A 150 13.64 33.72 6.43
CA VAL A 150 12.50 34.49 5.92
C VAL A 150 11.61 34.96 7.09
N GLU A 151 10.61 35.78 6.79
CA GLU A 151 9.66 36.20 7.82
C GLU A 151 8.95 34.95 8.41
N LYS A 152 9.17 34.71 9.71
CA LYS A 152 8.59 33.57 10.46
C LYS A 152 8.98 32.17 9.97
N GLY A 153 10.22 32.00 9.49
CA GLY A 153 10.69 30.69 9.06
C GLY A 153 12.02 30.69 8.36
N VAL A 154 12.23 29.63 7.59
CA VAL A 154 13.40 29.48 6.71
C VAL A 154 12.95 28.95 5.34
N GLN A 155 13.67 29.34 4.28
CA GLN A 155 13.47 28.86 2.93
C GLN A 155 14.68 28.04 2.49
N PHE A 156 14.41 26.86 1.93
CA PHE A 156 15.39 25.97 1.32
C PHE A 156 15.32 26.15 -0.20
N THR A 157 16.34 26.79 -0.77
CA THR A 157 16.41 27.11 -2.20
C THR A 157 17.33 26.13 -2.90
N ARG A 158 16.79 25.42 -3.88
CA ARG A 158 17.50 24.40 -4.69
C ARG A 158 18.48 25.08 -5.65
N VAL A 159 19.67 24.46 -5.85
CA VAL A 159 20.69 24.99 -6.79
C VAL A 159 20.33 24.77 -8.28
N ASP A 160 19.37 23.90 -8.57
CA ASP A 160 18.87 23.60 -9.92
C ASP A 160 17.67 24.47 -10.34
N ASN A 161 17.35 25.51 -9.57
CA ASN A 161 16.21 26.39 -9.77
C ASN A 161 14.81 25.70 -9.70
N GLY A 162 14.72 24.50 -9.11
CA GLY A 162 13.43 23.87 -8.81
C GLY A 162 12.67 24.63 -7.72
N THR A 163 11.39 24.28 -7.52
CA THR A 163 10.52 24.92 -6.53
C THR A 163 11.18 24.92 -5.15
N PRO A 164 11.36 26.10 -4.51
CA PRO A 164 11.90 26.19 -3.16
C PRO A 164 10.88 25.68 -2.14
N LEU A 165 11.39 25.14 -1.02
CA LEU A 165 10.55 24.78 0.13
C LEU A 165 10.69 25.84 1.21
N GLU A 166 9.63 26.02 2.00
CA GLU A 166 9.61 26.89 3.16
C GLU A 166 9.17 26.10 4.40
N LEU A 167 9.91 26.23 5.48
CA LEU A 167 9.49 25.83 6.81
C LEU A 167 9.04 27.05 7.59
N ARG A 168 7.74 27.17 7.81
CA ARG A 168 7.15 28.18 8.71
C ARG A 168 7.02 27.64 10.11
N ALA A 169 7.30 28.47 11.11
CA ALA A 169 7.24 28.10 12.52
C ALA A 169 6.65 29.23 13.37
N SER A 170 5.95 28.86 14.44
CA SER A 170 5.48 29.81 15.47
C SER A 170 6.58 30.20 16.43
N VAL A 171 7.78 29.66 16.31
CA VAL A 171 8.96 29.87 17.15
C VAL A 171 10.15 30.29 16.28
N PRO A 172 11.16 31.01 16.83
CA PRO A 172 12.38 31.33 16.10
C PRO A 172 13.13 30.07 15.65
N LEU A 173 13.71 30.12 14.44
CA LEU A 173 14.56 29.08 13.88
C LEU A 173 15.98 29.61 13.68
N SER A 174 16.99 28.77 13.94
CA SER A 174 18.39 28.96 13.54
C SER A 174 18.72 28.12 12.33
N ILE A 175 19.79 28.48 11.63
CA ILE A 175 20.30 27.71 10.48
C ILE A 175 21.65 27.13 10.89
N GLU A 176 21.76 25.80 10.82
CA GLU A 176 22.97 25.04 11.12
C GLU A 176 23.27 24.04 10.02
N HIS A 177 24.35 24.22 9.27
CA HIS A 177 24.74 23.33 8.16
C HIS A 177 23.61 23.12 7.15
N GLU A 178 22.96 24.19 6.72
CA GLU A 178 21.81 24.21 5.80
C GLU A 178 20.53 23.56 6.36
N ALA A 179 20.51 23.12 7.61
CA ALA A 179 19.30 22.65 8.29
C ALA A 179 18.66 23.77 9.13
N ALA A 180 17.34 23.75 9.22
CA ALA A 180 16.60 24.58 10.17
C ALA A 180 16.54 23.91 11.54
N CYS A 181 16.95 24.62 12.60
CA CYS A 181 17.06 24.10 13.94
C CYS A 181 16.34 24.99 14.98
N ALA A 182 15.87 24.39 16.08
CA ALA A 182 15.43 25.07 17.27
C ALA A 182 15.59 24.18 18.51
N THR A 183 15.81 24.80 19.67
CA THR A 183 15.64 24.15 20.98
C THR A 183 14.45 24.79 21.68
N LEU A 184 13.49 23.97 22.10
CA LEU A 184 12.24 24.43 22.72
C LEU A 184 12.22 24.01 24.19
N ASP A 185 12.39 24.97 25.08
CA ASP A 185 12.15 24.76 26.50
C ASP A 185 10.71 25.14 26.83
N MET A 186 9.86 24.13 26.98
CA MET A 186 8.41 24.30 27.04
C MET A 186 7.83 23.77 28.35
N LYS A 187 6.77 24.42 28.82
CA LYS A 187 6.00 24.05 30.02
C LYS A 187 4.53 23.82 29.70
N GLU A 188 3.80 23.26 30.64
CA GLU A 188 2.39 22.99 30.54
C GLU A 188 1.59 24.18 29.98
N GLY A 189 0.79 23.89 28.94
CA GLY A 189 0.01 24.86 28.18
C GLY A 189 0.73 25.48 26.97
N ASP A 190 2.06 25.38 26.90
CA ASP A 190 2.83 25.88 25.76
C ASP A 190 2.59 25.03 24.51
N SER A 191 2.64 25.66 23.33
CA SER A 191 2.58 25.00 22.05
C SER A 191 3.52 25.62 21.02
N ALA A 192 4.05 24.78 20.12
CA ALA A 192 4.84 25.20 18.95
C ALA A 192 4.31 24.52 17.69
N CYS A 193 4.27 25.25 16.59
CA CYS A 193 3.68 24.79 15.33
C CYS A 193 4.68 24.97 14.20
N PHE A 194 4.68 24.00 13.26
CA PHE A 194 5.57 23.96 12.10
C PHE A 194 4.76 23.54 10.86
N ALA A 195 5.07 24.15 9.71
CA ALA A 195 4.51 23.75 8.42
C ALA A 195 5.61 23.78 7.35
N LEU A 196 5.82 22.65 6.66
CA LEU A 196 6.80 22.48 5.59
C LEU A 196 6.07 22.20 4.27
N GLY A 197 6.33 22.99 3.23
CA GLY A 197 5.74 22.81 1.91
C GLY A 197 6.39 23.70 0.86
N ALA A 198 5.84 23.72 -0.37
CA ALA A 198 6.30 24.61 -1.43
C ALA A 198 6.09 26.09 -1.02
N ALA A 199 7.09 26.93 -1.26
CA ALA A 199 7.09 28.31 -0.76
C ALA A 199 5.95 29.17 -1.32
N ASP A 200 5.52 28.90 -2.55
CA ASP A 200 4.44 29.59 -3.26
C ASP A 200 3.04 29.07 -2.89
N GLU A 201 2.94 27.85 -2.35
CA GLU A 201 1.68 27.23 -1.96
C GLU A 201 1.39 27.38 -0.44
N LEU A 202 2.41 27.60 0.39
CA LEU A 202 2.23 27.68 1.84
C LEU A 202 1.43 28.93 2.23
N PRO A 203 0.26 28.79 2.88
CA PRO A 203 -0.48 29.94 3.38
C PRO A 203 0.32 30.63 4.49
N LYS A 204 -0.02 31.89 4.76
CA LYS A 204 0.55 32.60 5.92
C LYS A 204 0.03 31.97 7.21
N LEU A 205 0.68 30.87 7.60
CA LEU A 205 0.47 30.18 8.88
C LEU A 205 1.33 30.92 9.95
N ASP A 206 0.82 32.01 10.46
CA ASP A 206 1.54 32.91 11.35
C ASP A 206 0.97 32.93 12.77
N THR A 207 -0.17 32.26 13.00
CA THR A 207 -0.80 32.19 14.33
C THR A 207 -1.25 30.75 14.66
N LYS A 208 -1.27 30.45 15.95
CA LYS A 208 -1.74 29.16 16.49
C LYS A 208 -3.17 28.83 16.02
N GLU A 209 -4.04 29.86 15.98
CA GLU A 209 -5.44 29.69 15.61
C GLU A 209 -5.59 29.15 14.17
N LYS A 210 -4.72 29.57 13.25
CA LYS A 210 -4.71 29.06 11.87
C LYS A 210 -4.29 27.58 11.81
N PHE A 211 -3.26 27.20 12.58
CA PHE A 211 -2.86 25.78 12.70
C PHE A 211 -3.97 24.93 13.32
N ASP A 212 -4.58 25.42 14.40
CA ASP A 212 -5.69 24.72 15.05
C ASP A 212 -6.91 24.62 14.12
N GLY A 213 -7.19 25.63 13.33
CA GLY A 213 -8.25 25.61 12.31
C GLY A 213 -8.03 24.50 11.28
N MET A 214 -6.84 24.42 10.69
CA MET A 214 -6.48 23.37 9.71
C MET A 214 -6.48 21.97 10.32
N LEU A 215 -6.06 21.82 11.57
CA LEU A 215 -6.16 20.56 12.30
C LEU A 215 -7.62 20.13 12.47
N HIS A 216 -8.51 21.03 12.88
CA HIS A 216 -9.94 20.74 13.05
C HIS A 216 -10.60 20.37 11.71
N GLU A 217 -10.31 21.09 10.62
CA GLU A 217 -10.83 20.77 9.29
C GLU A 217 -10.35 19.38 8.82
N THR A 218 -9.09 19.07 9.02
CA THR A 218 -8.50 17.76 8.67
C THR A 218 -9.13 16.62 9.47
N ILE A 219 -9.34 16.80 10.77
CA ILE A 219 -10.04 15.82 11.63
C ILE A 219 -11.48 15.63 11.16
N ALA A 220 -12.20 16.72 10.84
CA ALA A 220 -13.58 16.68 10.36
C ALA A 220 -13.68 15.90 9.04
N PHE A 221 -12.79 16.17 8.08
CA PHE A 221 -12.71 15.42 6.82
C PHE A 221 -12.56 13.91 7.05
N TRP A 222 -11.57 13.50 7.86
CA TRP A 222 -11.32 12.08 8.09
C TRP A 222 -12.49 11.39 8.79
N LYS A 223 -13.12 12.04 9.77
CA LYS A 223 -14.30 11.50 10.45
C LYS A 223 -15.51 11.37 9.52
N GLU A 224 -15.75 12.37 8.68
CA GLU A 224 -16.81 12.31 7.67
C GLU A 224 -16.54 11.16 6.68
N TRP A 225 -15.32 11.07 6.15
CA TRP A 225 -14.93 10.00 5.24
C TRP A 225 -15.09 8.63 5.90
N SER A 226 -14.58 8.43 7.12
CA SER A 226 -14.67 7.18 7.87
C SER A 226 -16.12 6.78 8.15
N SER A 227 -17.02 7.74 8.38
CA SER A 227 -18.43 7.49 8.67
C SER A 227 -19.19 6.84 7.50
N ARG A 228 -18.70 6.99 6.27
CA ARG A 228 -19.27 6.38 5.06
C ARG A 228 -19.10 4.86 5.01
N SER A 229 -18.18 4.30 5.82
CA SER A 229 -17.97 2.86 5.86
C SER A 229 -19.26 2.12 6.22
N THR A 230 -19.60 1.10 5.43
CA THR A 230 -20.77 0.24 5.66
C THR A 230 -20.44 -1.01 6.46
N TYR A 231 -19.17 -1.28 6.71
CA TYR A 231 -18.74 -2.45 7.47
C TYR A 231 -19.09 -2.31 8.96
N ARG A 232 -19.80 -3.29 9.50
CA ARG A 232 -20.26 -3.34 10.92
C ARG A 232 -19.87 -4.63 11.63
N GLY A 233 -18.94 -5.41 11.01
CA GLY A 233 -18.51 -6.70 11.51
C GLY A 233 -17.58 -6.63 12.74
N ARG A 234 -17.14 -7.81 13.18
CA ARG A 234 -16.29 -8.02 14.38
C ARG A 234 -14.93 -7.31 14.30
N TYR A 235 -14.43 -7.12 13.08
CA TYR A 235 -13.09 -6.56 12.80
C TYR A 235 -13.14 -5.08 12.39
N ARG A 236 -14.16 -4.33 12.88
CA ARG A 236 -14.43 -2.94 12.43
C ARG A 236 -13.21 -2.04 12.53
N GLU A 237 -12.44 -2.11 13.62
CA GLU A 237 -11.31 -1.21 13.84
C GLU A 237 -10.16 -1.44 12.85
N VAL A 238 -9.76 -2.71 12.66
CA VAL A 238 -8.68 -3.06 11.73
C VAL A 238 -9.08 -2.86 10.27
N VAL A 239 -10.35 -3.11 9.93
CA VAL A 239 -10.90 -2.85 8.60
C VAL A 239 -10.93 -1.35 8.31
N LEU A 240 -11.37 -0.53 9.26
CA LEU A 240 -11.38 0.92 9.11
C LEU A 240 -9.95 1.48 9.01
N ARG A 241 -9.02 0.98 9.84
CA ARG A 241 -7.60 1.37 9.75
C ARG A 241 -7.02 1.01 8.39
N SER A 242 -7.32 -0.17 7.86
CA SER A 242 -6.91 -0.60 6.51
C SER A 242 -7.51 0.31 5.43
N ALA A 243 -8.78 0.67 5.53
CA ALA A 243 -9.43 1.59 4.60
C ALA A 243 -8.78 3.00 4.62
N LEU A 244 -8.49 3.54 5.80
CA LEU A 244 -7.79 4.82 5.97
C LEU A 244 -6.37 4.78 5.40
N THR A 245 -5.66 3.65 5.53
CA THR A 245 -4.35 3.44 4.92
C THR A 245 -4.45 3.45 3.39
N LEU A 246 -5.39 2.69 2.82
CA LEU A 246 -5.63 2.66 1.37
C LEU A 246 -6.02 4.03 0.82
N LYS A 247 -6.77 4.84 1.59
CA LYS A 247 -7.09 6.22 1.20
C LYS A 247 -5.83 7.08 1.10
N LEU A 248 -4.86 6.93 2.01
CA LEU A 248 -3.57 7.63 1.91
C LEU A 248 -2.71 7.20 0.72
N LEU A 249 -2.88 5.96 0.24
CA LEU A 249 -2.19 5.42 -0.94
C LEU A 249 -2.92 5.76 -2.25
N SER A 250 -4.07 6.42 -2.18
CA SER A 250 -4.84 6.87 -3.34
C SER A 250 -4.46 8.30 -3.73
N SER A 251 -4.44 8.60 -5.03
CA SER A 251 -4.34 9.97 -5.52
C SER A 251 -5.73 10.55 -5.72
N ASP A 252 -6.04 11.66 -5.05
CA ASP A 252 -7.32 12.36 -5.27
C ASP A 252 -7.34 13.12 -6.61
N GLU A 253 -6.19 13.56 -7.10
CA GLU A 253 -6.05 14.25 -8.38
C GLU A 253 -6.29 13.31 -9.56
N HIS A 254 -5.66 12.14 -9.55
CA HIS A 254 -5.68 11.22 -10.69
C HIS A 254 -6.58 9.99 -10.47
N GLY A 255 -6.81 9.58 -9.23
CA GLY A 255 -7.57 8.38 -8.88
C GLY A 255 -6.74 7.09 -8.83
N ALA A 256 -5.44 7.15 -9.08
CA ALA A 256 -4.51 6.01 -8.96
C ALA A 256 -4.40 5.52 -7.50
N ILE A 257 -4.03 4.25 -7.31
CA ILE A 257 -3.72 3.67 -6.00
C ILE A 257 -2.36 2.99 -6.10
N VAL A 258 -1.36 3.51 -5.37
CA VAL A 258 -0.01 2.94 -5.40
C VAL A 258 0.10 1.69 -4.51
N ALA A 259 1.03 0.79 -4.85
CA ALA A 259 1.23 -0.45 -4.10
C ALA A 259 1.79 -0.21 -2.69
N ALA A 260 2.70 0.77 -2.53
CA ALA A 260 3.19 1.26 -1.24
C ALA A 260 3.73 2.69 -1.40
N PRO A 261 3.87 3.46 -0.29
CA PRO A 261 4.43 4.81 -0.36
C PRO A 261 5.95 4.83 -0.40
N THR A 262 6.60 3.67 -0.31
CA THR A 262 8.05 3.50 -0.15
C THR A 262 8.68 2.77 -1.32
N PHE A 263 10.00 2.88 -1.40
CA PHE A 263 10.86 2.07 -2.24
C PHE A 263 12.11 1.63 -1.45
N GLY A 264 12.81 0.63 -1.97
CA GLY A 264 14.13 0.26 -1.48
C GLY A 264 14.16 -0.41 -0.10
N LEU A 265 13.03 -0.78 0.48
CA LEU A 265 12.97 -1.59 1.69
C LEU A 265 13.14 -3.08 1.32
N PRO A 266 14.01 -3.82 2.02
CA PRO A 266 14.36 -5.18 1.62
C PRO A 266 13.26 -6.20 1.96
N GLU A 267 12.93 -7.10 1.04
CA GLU A 267 12.10 -8.30 1.27
C GLU A 267 12.88 -9.43 1.95
N ALA A 268 14.22 -9.39 1.89
CA ALA A 268 15.07 -10.41 2.49
C ALA A 268 15.87 -9.86 3.67
N GLN A 269 16.13 -10.71 4.68
CA GLN A 269 16.90 -10.33 5.87
C GLN A 269 18.37 -9.99 5.59
N ASP A 270 18.93 -10.47 4.47
CA ASP A 270 20.28 -10.12 4.00
C ASP A 270 20.36 -8.74 3.33
N GLY A 271 19.24 -8.01 3.26
CA GLY A 271 19.15 -6.69 2.65
C GLY A 271 18.96 -6.69 1.13
N SER A 272 18.80 -7.86 0.51
CA SER A 272 18.51 -7.98 -0.92
C SER A 272 17.01 -7.78 -1.23
N ARG A 273 16.65 -7.83 -2.53
CA ARG A 273 15.27 -7.71 -3.03
C ARG A 273 14.62 -6.39 -2.65
N ARG A 274 15.08 -5.32 -3.30
CA ARG A 274 14.63 -3.95 -3.01
C ARG A 274 13.95 -3.37 -4.24
N TRP A 275 12.65 -3.07 -4.14
CA TRP A 275 11.81 -2.62 -5.26
C TRP A 275 11.21 -1.25 -5.00
N ASP A 276 10.82 -0.57 -6.09
CA ASP A 276 10.05 0.68 -6.01
C ASP A 276 8.57 0.36 -6.18
N TYR A 277 7.77 0.62 -5.12
CA TYR A 277 6.33 0.32 -5.07
C TYR A 277 5.45 1.56 -5.12
N ARG A 278 6.02 2.72 -5.43
CA ARG A 278 5.28 3.99 -5.52
C ARG A 278 4.46 4.12 -6.79
N PHE A 279 4.21 3.01 -7.50
CA PHE A 279 3.47 2.91 -8.75
C PHE A 279 2.17 2.14 -8.56
N THR A 280 1.30 2.23 -9.56
CA THR A 280 0.00 1.55 -9.60
C THR A 280 0.07 0.34 -10.52
N TRP A 281 -0.12 -0.86 -9.98
CA TRP A 281 -0.27 -2.10 -10.74
C TRP A 281 -1.71 -2.33 -11.17
N ILE A 282 -1.93 -2.67 -12.45
CA ILE A 282 -3.27 -3.04 -12.94
C ILE A 282 -3.78 -4.31 -12.25
N ARG A 283 -2.89 -5.22 -11.86
CA ARG A 283 -3.22 -6.46 -11.14
C ARG A 283 -3.98 -6.22 -9.84
N ASP A 284 -3.62 -5.19 -9.09
CA ASP A 284 -4.22 -4.91 -7.79
C ASP A 284 -5.59 -4.21 -7.89
N ALA A 285 -5.99 -3.85 -9.12
CA ALA A 285 -7.21 -3.11 -9.40
C ALA A 285 -8.48 -3.82 -8.93
N ALA A 286 -8.60 -5.13 -9.18
CA ALA A 286 -9.78 -5.90 -8.80
C ALA A 286 -9.97 -5.92 -7.28
N PHE A 287 -8.90 -6.12 -6.53
CA PHE A 287 -8.93 -6.10 -5.07
C PHE A 287 -9.30 -4.72 -4.53
N SER A 288 -8.71 -3.66 -5.10
CA SER A 288 -8.97 -2.28 -4.71
C SER A 288 -10.44 -1.90 -4.91
N VAL A 289 -10.98 -2.15 -6.10
CA VAL A 289 -12.40 -1.88 -6.42
C VAL A 289 -13.33 -2.72 -5.55
N TYR A 290 -13.02 -3.99 -5.34
CA TYR A 290 -13.80 -4.87 -4.48
C TYR A 290 -13.86 -4.37 -3.03
N ALA A 291 -12.70 -4.03 -2.44
CA ALA A 291 -12.63 -3.54 -1.08
C ALA A 291 -13.37 -2.21 -0.92
N LEU A 292 -13.12 -1.23 -1.80
CA LEU A 292 -13.74 0.09 -1.74
C LEU A 292 -15.26 0.02 -1.89
N LEU A 293 -15.78 -0.74 -2.86
CA LEU A 293 -17.22 -0.89 -3.06
C LEU A 293 -17.89 -1.60 -1.89
N ARG A 294 -17.25 -2.62 -1.32
CA ARG A 294 -17.78 -3.33 -0.14
C ARG A 294 -17.82 -2.48 1.11
N LEU A 295 -16.84 -1.58 1.26
CA LEU A 295 -16.80 -0.65 2.38
C LEU A 295 -17.73 0.55 2.20
N GLY A 296 -18.33 0.76 1.01
CA GLY A 296 -19.23 1.87 0.71
C GLY A 296 -18.52 3.10 0.13
N TYR A 297 -17.22 3.00 -0.18
CA TYR A 297 -16.43 4.08 -0.78
C TYR A 297 -16.57 4.10 -2.30
N THR A 298 -17.78 4.36 -2.78
CA THR A 298 -18.11 4.29 -4.21
C THR A 298 -17.42 5.38 -5.02
N GLY A 299 -17.20 6.57 -4.46
CA GLY A 299 -16.49 7.67 -5.13
C GLY A 299 -15.03 7.35 -5.42
N GLU A 300 -14.32 6.73 -4.48
CA GLU A 300 -12.95 6.26 -4.67
C GLU A 300 -12.87 5.17 -5.75
N ALA A 301 -13.78 4.20 -5.70
CA ALA A 301 -13.87 3.16 -6.72
C ALA A 301 -14.16 3.74 -8.11
N GLU A 302 -15.01 4.77 -8.22
CA GLU A 302 -15.29 5.46 -9.46
C GLU A 302 -14.08 6.20 -10.02
N ARG A 303 -13.36 6.96 -9.20
CA ARG A 303 -12.12 7.65 -9.60
C ARG A 303 -11.07 6.67 -10.11
N PHE A 304 -10.85 5.59 -9.38
CA PHE A 304 -9.90 4.55 -9.78
C PHE A 304 -10.32 3.86 -11.07
N MET A 305 -11.60 3.52 -11.25
CA MET A 305 -12.10 2.93 -12.50
C MET A 305 -12.01 3.89 -13.68
N ARG A 306 -12.16 5.21 -13.48
CA ARG A 306 -11.94 6.22 -14.51
C ARG A 306 -10.47 6.25 -14.93
N TRP A 307 -9.56 6.27 -13.97
CA TRP A 307 -8.12 6.21 -14.20
C TRP A 307 -7.74 4.95 -15.01
N ILE A 308 -8.24 3.77 -14.63
CA ILE A 308 -8.02 2.52 -15.37
C ILE A 308 -8.61 2.57 -16.78
N ALA A 309 -9.81 3.14 -16.94
CA ALA A 309 -10.45 3.25 -18.25
C ALA A 309 -9.64 4.12 -19.22
N GLU A 310 -8.94 5.13 -18.71
CA GLU A 310 -8.01 5.95 -19.51
C GLU A 310 -6.82 5.12 -19.98
N ARG A 311 -6.21 4.32 -19.11
CA ARG A 311 -5.10 3.41 -19.50
C ARG A 311 -5.54 2.38 -20.53
N ASN A 312 -6.73 1.82 -20.37
CA ASN A 312 -7.29 0.89 -21.36
C ASN A 312 -7.65 1.57 -22.69
N ARG A 313 -7.95 2.88 -22.70
CA ARG A 313 -8.14 3.67 -23.92
C ARG A 313 -6.83 3.86 -24.67
N ASP A 314 -5.75 4.12 -23.92
CA ASP A 314 -4.41 4.38 -24.41
C ASP A 314 -3.59 3.10 -24.64
N CYS A 315 -4.23 1.90 -24.48
CA CYS A 315 -3.60 0.63 -24.75
C CYS A 315 -3.09 0.56 -26.21
N SER A 316 -2.08 -0.27 -26.44
CA SER A 316 -1.52 -0.53 -27.76
C SER A 316 -2.61 -0.93 -28.75
N SER A 317 -2.35 -0.74 -30.05
CA SER A 317 -3.33 -1.06 -31.11
C SER A 317 -3.78 -2.53 -31.11
N ASP A 318 -2.93 -3.43 -30.58
CA ASP A 318 -3.18 -4.86 -30.41
C ASP A 318 -3.97 -5.22 -29.13
N GLY A 319 -4.22 -4.25 -28.22
CA GLY A 319 -4.90 -4.49 -26.94
C GLY A 319 -3.97 -4.83 -25.78
N SER A 320 -2.64 -4.81 -25.98
CA SER A 320 -1.68 -5.06 -24.90
C SER A 320 -1.66 -3.91 -23.87
N LEU A 321 -1.46 -4.27 -22.60
CA LEU A 321 -1.41 -3.36 -21.46
C LEU A 321 -0.04 -3.39 -20.79
N ALA A 322 0.44 -2.25 -20.30
CA ALA A 322 1.57 -2.22 -19.40
C ALA A 322 1.17 -2.78 -18.03
N VAL A 323 2.14 -3.34 -17.30
CA VAL A 323 1.93 -3.95 -15.98
C VAL A 323 1.63 -2.87 -14.93
N MET A 324 2.36 -1.74 -14.98
CA MET A 324 2.31 -0.68 -13.99
C MET A 324 2.47 0.70 -14.61
N TYR A 325 1.97 1.69 -13.88
CA TYR A 325 1.96 3.10 -14.27
C TYR A 325 2.32 4.00 -13.09
N ALA A 326 2.91 5.17 -13.38
CA ALA A 326 3.01 6.27 -12.44
C ALA A 326 1.60 6.80 -12.07
N VAL A 327 1.51 7.59 -11.03
CA VAL A 327 0.22 8.11 -10.51
C VAL A 327 -0.56 8.91 -11.57
N ASP A 328 0.14 9.70 -12.39
CA ASP A 328 -0.45 10.49 -13.50
C ASP A 328 -0.84 9.64 -14.72
N GLY A 329 -0.50 8.35 -14.69
CA GLY A 329 -0.83 7.38 -15.72
C GLY A 329 0.20 7.24 -16.83
N GLU A 330 1.33 7.92 -16.71
CA GLU A 330 2.48 7.65 -17.57
C GLU A 330 3.07 6.26 -17.25
N PRO A 331 3.76 5.61 -18.19
CA PRO A 331 4.46 4.37 -17.89
C PRO A 331 5.46 4.56 -16.73
N ALA A 332 5.50 3.62 -15.80
CA ALA A 332 6.45 3.67 -14.69
C ALA A 332 7.89 3.86 -15.21
N PRO A 333 8.77 4.62 -14.54
CA PRO A 333 10.14 4.84 -14.97
C PRO A 333 10.95 3.54 -14.98
N ALA A 334 12.01 3.51 -15.80
CA ALA A 334 12.95 2.39 -15.83
C ALA A 334 13.69 2.30 -14.49
N GLU A 335 14.00 1.07 -14.09
CA GLU A 335 14.83 0.80 -12.91
C GLU A 335 16.21 1.44 -13.09
N THR A 336 16.59 2.31 -12.16
CA THR A 336 17.84 3.06 -12.19
C THR A 336 18.47 3.03 -10.80
N GLU A 337 19.75 2.72 -10.71
CA GLU A 337 20.49 2.69 -9.45
C GLU A 337 20.67 4.10 -8.88
N LEU A 338 20.51 4.25 -7.58
CA LEU A 338 20.78 5.46 -6.82
C LEU A 338 22.19 5.37 -6.23
N GLU A 339 23.11 6.19 -6.74
CA GLU A 339 24.48 6.27 -6.23
C GLU A 339 24.63 7.19 -5.01
N THR A 340 23.63 8.04 -4.76
CA THR A 340 23.66 9.08 -3.70
C THR A 340 23.12 8.63 -2.36
N LEU A 341 22.31 7.58 -2.34
CA LEU A 341 21.73 6.99 -1.13
C LEU A 341 22.12 5.52 -1.03
N GLY A 342 22.22 5.02 0.19
CA GLY A 342 22.38 3.59 0.45
C GLY A 342 23.81 3.10 0.57
N GLU A 343 24.82 3.97 0.66
CA GLU A 343 26.20 3.53 0.96
C GLU A 343 26.31 2.81 2.30
N SER A 344 25.52 3.23 3.29
CA SER A 344 25.46 2.60 4.62
C SER A 344 24.52 1.40 4.69
N ALA A 345 23.67 1.18 3.66
CA ALA A 345 22.69 0.11 3.63
C ALA A 345 23.29 -1.18 3.05
N PRO A 346 22.95 -2.36 3.58
CA PRO A 346 23.31 -3.61 2.93
C PRO A 346 22.53 -3.75 1.62
N GLY A 347 23.21 -3.47 0.48
CA GLY A 347 22.64 -3.60 -0.86
C GLY A 347 22.36 -2.27 -1.56
N ARG A 348 22.27 -2.34 -2.90
CA ARG A 348 22.04 -1.19 -3.78
C ARG A 348 20.59 -0.73 -3.72
N LEU A 349 20.35 0.57 -3.86
CA LEU A 349 19.03 1.15 -3.99
C LEU A 349 18.70 1.46 -5.45
N PHE A 350 17.45 1.21 -5.83
CA PHE A 350 16.95 1.50 -7.17
C PHE A 350 15.68 2.33 -7.09
N VAL A 351 15.45 3.19 -8.06
CA VAL A 351 14.17 3.87 -8.33
C VAL A 351 13.66 3.44 -9.68
N GLY A 352 12.34 3.48 -9.86
CA GLY A 352 11.68 2.81 -10.97
C GLY A 352 11.62 1.29 -10.74
N ASN A 353 11.00 0.56 -11.66
CA ASN A 353 10.82 -0.87 -11.49
C ASN A 353 11.04 -1.62 -12.80
N GLY A 354 11.93 -2.63 -12.78
CA GLY A 354 12.28 -3.43 -13.96
C GLY A 354 11.15 -4.33 -14.48
N ALA A 355 10.11 -4.59 -13.67
CA ALA A 355 8.94 -5.33 -14.11
C ALA A 355 8.07 -4.55 -15.11
N ARG A 356 8.27 -3.22 -15.26
CA ARG A 356 7.54 -2.40 -16.25
C ARG A 356 7.61 -2.94 -17.69
N GLY A 357 8.70 -3.60 -18.05
CA GLY A 357 8.92 -4.18 -19.39
C GLY A 357 8.47 -5.63 -19.51
N GLN A 358 7.91 -6.21 -18.48
CA GLN A 358 7.45 -7.59 -18.49
C GLN A 358 6.11 -7.75 -19.21
N THR A 359 5.87 -8.96 -19.72
CA THR A 359 4.54 -9.42 -20.13
C THR A 359 3.95 -10.18 -18.96
N GLN A 360 2.76 -9.78 -18.49
CA GLN A 360 2.03 -10.45 -17.41
C GLN A 360 0.57 -10.62 -17.85
N LEU A 361 0.13 -11.86 -18.08
CA LEU A 361 -1.21 -12.14 -18.60
C LEU A 361 -2.30 -12.04 -17.51
N ASP A 362 -1.92 -12.00 -16.26
CA ASP A 362 -2.85 -11.86 -15.13
C ASP A 362 -3.48 -10.46 -15.04
N VAL A 363 -2.82 -9.42 -15.55
CA VAL A 363 -3.34 -8.04 -15.52
C VAL A 363 -4.69 -7.90 -16.23
N TYR A 364 -4.93 -8.68 -17.29
CA TYR A 364 -6.18 -8.67 -18.04
C TYR A 364 -7.36 -9.20 -17.22
N GLY A 365 -7.13 -10.26 -16.45
CA GLY A 365 -8.14 -10.82 -15.56
C GLY A 365 -8.49 -9.88 -14.41
N ALA A 366 -7.50 -9.24 -13.83
CA ALA A 366 -7.70 -8.24 -12.79
C ALA A 366 -8.49 -7.02 -13.33
N LEU A 367 -8.15 -6.54 -14.52
CA LEU A 367 -8.89 -5.47 -15.18
C LEU A 367 -10.36 -5.87 -15.40
N LEU A 368 -10.61 -7.03 -16.03
CA LEU A 368 -11.97 -7.46 -16.35
C LEU A 368 -12.80 -7.78 -15.11
N ASP A 369 -12.20 -8.30 -14.04
CA ASP A 369 -12.91 -8.53 -12.79
C ASP A 369 -13.29 -7.20 -12.13
N SER A 370 -12.40 -6.18 -12.15
CA SER A 370 -12.72 -4.83 -11.66
C SER A 370 -13.83 -4.16 -12.46
N VAL A 371 -13.81 -4.25 -13.79
CA VAL A 371 -14.89 -3.75 -14.68
C VAL A 371 -16.22 -4.45 -14.39
N TYR A 372 -16.19 -5.77 -14.20
CA TYR A 372 -17.38 -6.57 -13.87
C TYR A 372 -17.97 -6.16 -12.50
N LEU A 373 -17.11 -6.02 -11.49
CA LEU A 373 -17.52 -5.61 -10.14
C LEU A 373 -18.10 -4.19 -10.13
N TYR A 374 -17.43 -3.26 -10.81
CA TYR A 374 -17.90 -1.89 -10.89
C TYR A 374 -19.23 -1.78 -11.66
N ASN A 375 -19.37 -2.50 -12.78
CA ASN A 375 -20.64 -2.57 -13.52
C ASN A 375 -21.78 -3.21 -12.68
N LYS A 376 -21.45 -4.05 -11.71
CA LYS A 376 -22.44 -4.70 -10.84
C LYS A 376 -22.90 -3.82 -9.68
N TYR A 377 -21.99 -3.08 -9.07
CA TYR A 377 -22.21 -2.37 -7.81
C TYR A 377 -22.08 -0.83 -7.93
N GLY A 378 -21.47 -0.33 -8.97
CA GLY A 378 -21.31 1.08 -9.30
C GLY A 378 -22.12 1.48 -10.54
N ALA A 379 -21.45 1.97 -11.58
CA ALA A 379 -22.07 2.45 -12.82
C ALA A 379 -21.94 1.45 -13.97
N ALA A 380 -22.88 1.52 -14.92
CA ALA A 380 -22.87 0.71 -16.12
C ALA A 380 -21.71 1.10 -17.05
N ILE A 381 -21.04 0.11 -17.65
CA ILE A 381 -20.05 0.35 -18.71
C ILE A 381 -20.71 1.02 -19.92
N SER A 382 -20.07 2.06 -20.47
CA SER A 382 -20.50 2.71 -21.71
C SER A 382 -20.21 1.82 -22.93
N TYR A 383 -20.90 2.04 -24.05
CA TYR A 383 -20.62 1.34 -25.31
C TYR A 383 -19.18 1.56 -25.78
N GLN A 384 -18.64 2.77 -25.64
CA GLN A 384 -17.26 3.06 -25.99
C GLN A 384 -16.28 2.31 -25.07
N GLY A 385 -16.53 2.30 -23.75
CA GLY A 385 -15.75 1.50 -22.80
C GLY A 385 -15.79 0.00 -23.14
N TRP A 386 -16.95 -0.50 -23.56
CA TRP A 386 -17.10 -1.89 -24.01
C TRP A 386 -16.23 -2.23 -25.23
N ARG A 387 -16.14 -1.33 -26.21
CA ARG A 387 -15.25 -1.52 -27.36
C ARG A 387 -13.77 -1.65 -26.97
N HIS A 388 -13.32 -0.92 -25.95
CA HIS A 388 -11.96 -1.07 -25.44
C HIS A 388 -11.78 -2.42 -24.74
N VAL A 389 -12.74 -2.78 -23.88
CA VAL A 389 -12.77 -4.10 -23.23
C VAL A 389 -12.74 -5.24 -24.25
N THR A 390 -13.52 -5.16 -25.34
CA THR A 390 -13.53 -6.20 -26.37
C THR A 390 -12.15 -6.43 -26.98
N ARG A 391 -11.40 -5.36 -27.32
CA ARG A 391 -10.01 -5.49 -27.83
C ARG A 391 -9.08 -6.18 -26.82
N THR A 392 -9.21 -5.84 -25.54
CA THR A 392 -8.45 -6.48 -24.46
C THR A 392 -8.77 -7.97 -24.35
N VAL A 393 -10.05 -8.35 -24.50
CA VAL A 393 -10.46 -9.76 -24.50
C VAL A 393 -9.94 -10.49 -25.73
N ASP A 394 -9.99 -9.88 -26.92
CA ASP A 394 -9.49 -10.46 -28.16
C ASP A 394 -7.98 -10.72 -28.07
N TYR A 395 -7.21 -9.80 -27.46
CA TYR A 395 -5.80 -10.04 -27.16
C TYR A 395 -5.61 -11.31 -26.31
N VAL A 396 -6.38 -11.48 -25.24
CA VAL A 396 -6.29 -12.67 -24.38
C VAL A 396 -6.70 -13.93 -25.13
N VAL A 397 -7.72 -13.89 -26.01
CA VAL A 397 -8.14 -15.01 -26.85
C VAL A 397 -6.99 -15.50 -27.73
N GLU A 398 -6.16 -14.61 -28.24
CA GLU A 398 -5.01 -14.94 -29.10
C GLU A 398 -3.79 -15.42 -28.29
N HIS A 399 -3.56 -14.85 -27.09
CA HIS A 399 -2.30 -14.98 -26.33
C HIS A 399 -2.38 -15.83 -25.05
N TRP A 400 -3.55 -16.37 -24.66
CA TRP A 400 -3.69 -17.07 -23.38
C TRP A 400 -2.77 -18.28 -23.20
N ARG A 401 -2.23 -18.86 -24.30
CA ARG A 401 -1.27 -19.98 -24.26
C ARG A 401 0.18 -19.54 -24.10
N ASP A 402 0.46 -18.26 -24.23
CA ASP A 402 1.82 -17.75 -24.15
C ASP A 402 2.38 -17.91 -22.74
N ALA A 403 3.70 -18.03 -22.68
CA ALA A 403 4.44 -17.94 -21.43
C ALA A 403 4.63 -16.47 -21.03
N ASP A 404 4.57 -16.19 -19.73
CA ASP A 404 4.72 -14.85 -19.18
C ASP A 404 5.58 -14.82 -17.91
N HIS A 405 5.71 -13.65 -17.26
CA HIS A 405 6.47 -13.50 -16.04
C HIS A 405 5.62 -13.73 -14.77
N GLY A 406 4.28 -13.75 -14.90
CA GLY A 406 3.31 -14.01 -13.85
C GLY A 406 3.22 -12.99 -12.73
N ILE A 407 2.38 -13.30 -11.76
CA ILE A 407 2.08 -12.45 -10.61
C ILE A 407 3.31 -12.11 -9.76
N TRP A 408 4.29 -13.02 -9.69
CA TRP A 408 5.51 -12.85 -8.88
C TRP A 408 6.68 -12.24 -9.66
N GLU A 409 6.46 -11.78 -10.90
CA GLU A 409 7.39 -10.97 -11.70
C GLU A 409 8.75 -11.64 -11.92
N PHE A 410 8.74 -12.93 -12.28
CA PHE A 410 9.95 -13.71 -12.45
C PHE A 410 11.00 -13.02 -13.33
N ARG A 411 12.23 -12.91 -12.82
CA ARG A 411 13.34 -12.24 -13.50
C ARG A 411 14.15 -13.18 -14.42
N ASN A 412 14.00 -14.49 -14.29
CA ASN A 412 14.71 -15.52 -15.05
C ASN A 412 13.96 -16.06 -16.27
N GLY A 413 13.00 -15.28 -16.78
CA GLY A 413 12.30 -15.58 -18.04
C GLY A 413 10.83 -15.98 -17.88
N LYS A 414 10.19 -16.15 -19.03
CA LYS A 414 8.75 -16.44 -19.14
C LYS A 414 8.47 -17.93 -18.96
N ARG A 415 7.33 -18.25 -18.34
CA ARG A 415 6.86 -19.62 -18.10
C ARG A 415 5.34 -19.73 -18.29
N PRO A 416 4.81 -20.92 -18.61
CA PRO A 416 3.38 -21.16 -18.51
C PRO A 416 2.99 -21.26 -17.02
N LEU A 417 2.25 -20.29 -16.51
CA LEU A 417 1.92 -20.17 -15.08
C LEU A 417 0.44 -20.38 -14.83
N LEU A 418 0.11 -21.14 -13.77
CA LEU A 418 -1.27 -21.40 -13.34
C LEU A 418 -2.06 -20.10 -13.15
N HIS A 419 -1.50 -19.16 -12.41
CA HIS A 419 -2.19 -17.90 -12.11
C HIS A 419 -2.51 -17.11 -13.39
N SER A 420 -1.58 -17.03 -14.32
CA SER A 420 -1.78 -16.36 -15.60
C SER A 420 -2.89 -17.02 -16.42
N ARG A 421 -2.92 -18.37 -16.47
CA ARG A 421 -4.01 -19.13 -17.10
C ARG A 421 -5.36 -18.86 -16.42
N LEU A 422 -5.39 -18.89 -15.08
CA LEU A 422 -6.58 -18.59 -14.28
C LEU A 422 -7.13 -17.21 -14.62
N MET A 423 -6.26 -16.20 -14.67
CA MET A 423 -6.68 -14.83 -14.92
C MET A 423 -7.08 -14.58 -16.39
N CYS A 424 -6.49 -15.31 -17.35
CA CYS A 424 -7.01 -15.36 -18.72
C CYS A 424 -8.44 -15.94 -18.77
N TRP A 425 -8.71 -17.01 -18.01
CA TRP A 425 -10.07 -17.54 -17.85
C TRP A 425 -11.02 -16.48 -17.26
N VAL A 426 -10.60 -15.77 -16.21
CA VAL A 426 -11.36 -14.69 -15.59
C VAL A 426 -11.71 -13.61 -16.61
N THR A 427 -10.74 -13.19 -17.44
CA THR A 427 -10.96 -12.21 -18.52
C THR A 427 -12.14 -12.59 -19.38
N VAL A 428 -12.12 -13.79 -19.93
CA VAL A 428 -13.15 -14.25 -20.87
C VAL A 428 -14.49 -14.50 -20.15
N ASP A 429 -14.48 -15.11 -18.95
CA ASP A 429 -15.70 -15.35 -18.16
C ASP A 429 -16.42 -14.04 -17.80
N ARG A 430 -15.68 -13.02 -17.33
CA ARG A 430 -16.27 -11.73 -16.98
C ARG A 430 -16.80 -10.98 -18.18
N ALA A 431 -16.10 -11.04 -19.32
CA ALA A 431 -16.57 -10.46 -20.59
C ALA A 431 -17.86 -11.12 -21.07
N LEU A 432 -17.95 -12.46 -21.04
CA LEU A 432 -19.17 -13.20 -21.38
C LEU A 432 -20.35 -12.80 -20.49
N ARG A 433 -20.14 -12.72 -19.16
CA ARG A 433 -21.18 -12.30 -18.21
C ARG A 433 -21.67 -10.87 -18.47
N LEU A 434 -20.75 -9.95 -18.79
CA LEU A 434 -21.10 -8.56 -19.14
C LEU A 434 -21.89 -8.50 -20.44
N ALA A 435 -21.41 -9.17 -21.50
CA ALA A 435 -22.05 -9.22 -22.81
C ALA A 435 -23.48 -9.75 -22.70
N GLN A 436 -23.69 -10.89 -22.03
CA GLN A 436 -25.01 -11.48 -21.86
C GLN A 436 -25.95 -10.61 -21.00
N LYS A 437 -25.46 -10.10 -19.86
CA LYS A 437 -26.28 -9.32 -18.92
C LYS A 437 -26.75 -7.98 -19.53
N ARG A 438 -25.95 -7.38 -20.42
CA ARG A 438 -26.18 -6.05 -20.98
C ARG A 438 -26.54 -6.09 -22.47
N SER A 439 -26.67 -7.28 -23.07
CA SER A 439 -26.91 -7.47 -24.51
C SER A 439 -25.90 -6.70 -25.37
N LEU A 440 -24.61 -6.75 -24.96
CA LEU A 440 -23.52 -6.07 -25.65
C LEU A 440 -23.01 -6.95 -26.80
N PRO A 441 -22.62 -6.37 -27.95
CA PRO A 441 -22.12 -7.13 -29.09
C PRO A 441 -20.78 -7.76 -28.76
N ALA A 442 -20.66 -9.09 -29.02
CA ALA A 442 -19.45 -9.87 -28.77
C ALA A 442 -19.39 -11.11 -29.62
N PRO A 443 -18.21 -11.66 -29.97
CA PRO A 443 -18.03 -12.93 -30.64
C PRO A 443 -18.25 -14.10 -29.67
N LEU A 444 -19.48 -14.25 -29.16
CA LEU A 444 -19.83 -15.13 -28.04
C LEU A 444 -19.35 -16.57 -28.25
N ALA A 445 -19.49 -17.14 -29.49
CA ALA A 445 -19.09 -18.52 -29.77
C ALA A 445 -17.58 -18.72 -29.52
N THR A 446 -16.74 -17.82 -30.02
CA THR A 446 -15.29 -17.83 -29.81
C THR A 446 -14.93 -17.70 -28.33
N TRP A 447 -15.57 -16.75 -27.63
CA TRP A 447 -15.28 -16.53 -26.21
C TRP A 447 -15.73 -17.71 -25.35
N PHE A 448 -16.88 -18.34 -25.63
CA PHE A 448 -17.28 -19.57 -24.93
C PHE A 448 -16.27 -20.69 -25.14
N GLN A 449 -15.87 -20.92 -26.39
CA GLN A 449 -14.88 -21.95 -26.71
C GLN A 449 -13.54 -21.68 -25.99
N THR A 450 -13.03 -20.46 -26.07
CA THR A 450 -11.77 -20.08 -25.41
C THR A 450 -11.85 -20.26 -23.90
N ARG A 451 -12.95 -19.82 -23.25
CA ARG A 451 -13.14 -19.99 -21.80
C ARG A 451 -13.08 -21.48 -21.41
N ASP A 452 -13.77 -22.33 -22.17
CA ASP A 452 -13.86 -23.75 -21.87
C ASP A 452 -12.52 -24.47 -22.19
N ASP A 453 -11.79 -24.02 -23.20
CA ASP A 453 -10.45 -24.52 -23.51
C ASP A 453 -9.45 -24.16 -22.39
N ILE A 454 -9.46 -22.93 -21.90
CA ILE A 454 -8.60 -22.52 -20.76
C ILE A 454 -8.96 -23.34 -19.51
N HIS A 455 -10.26 -23.54 -19.24
CA HIS A 455 -10.71 -24.33 -18.09
C HIS A 455 -10.18 -25.75 -18.17
N ARG A 456 -10.27 -26.37 -19.35
CA ARG A 456 -9.77 -27.73 -19.61
C ARG A 456 -8.25 -27.79 -19.46
N ASP A 457 -7.52 -26.86 -20.07
CA ASP A 457 -6.05 -26.76 -19.98
C ASP A 457 -5.55 -26.73 -18.53
N ILE A 458 -6.20 -25.91 -17.67
CA ILE A 458 -5.85 -25.84 -16.25
C ILE A 458 -6.04 -27.19 -15.56
N HIS A 459 -7.18 -27.86 -15.80
CA HIS A 459 -7.47 -29.13 -15.15
C HIS A 459 -6.62 -30.29 -15.64
N GLU A 460 -6.24 -30.31 -16.92
CA GLU A 460 -5.45 -31.37 -17.53
C GLU A 460 -3.94 -31.22 -17.30
N HIS A 461 -3.43 -29.99 -17.25
CA HIS A 461 -1.98 -29.78 -17.25
C HIS A 461 -1.41 -29.21 -15.94
N PHE A 462 -2.24 -28.56 -15.11
CA PHE A 462 -1.76 -27.93 -13.88
C PHE A 462 -2.20 -28.66 -12.59
N PHE A 463 -2.93 -29.78 -12.70
CA PHE A 463 -3.23 -30.62 -11.53
C PHE A 463 -2.22 -31.76 -11.45
N ASN A 464 -1.53 -31.86 -10.31
CA ASN A 464 -0.57 -32.91 -10.03
C ASN A 464 -1.26 -34.01 -9.20
N GLU A 465 -1.44 -35.20 -9.78
CA GLU A 465 -2.13 -36.33 -9.15
C GLU A 465 -1.37 -36.90 -7.95
N GLU A 466 -0.03 -36.81 -7.92
CA GLU A 466 0.76 -37.31 -6.78
C GLU A 466 0.62 -36.39 -5.56
N LEU A 467 0.63 -35.07 -5.81
CA LEU A 467 0.45 -34.07 -4.75
C LEU A 467 -1.03 -33.83 -4.41
N GLN A 468 -1.97 -34.30 -5.24
CA GLN A 468 -3.40 -33.98 -5.17
C GLN A 468 -3.63 -32.47 -5.12
N SER A 469 -2.88 -31.69 -5.91
CA SER A 469 -2.83 -30.22 -5.86
C SER A 469 -2.64 -29.63 -7.24
N PHE A 470 -3.21 -28.44 -7.43
CA PHE A 470 -2.79 -27.55 -8.51
C PHE A 470 -1.38 -27.04 -8.24
N VAL A 471 -0.56 -26.95 -9.29
CA VAL A 471 0.86 -26.59 -9.24
C VAL A 471 1.15 -25.37 -10.10
N GLN A 472 2.27 -24.70 -9.85
CA GLN A 472 2.65 -23.44 -10.48
C GLN A 472 2.80 -23.53 -12.00
N THR A 473 3.46 -24.60 -12.49
CA THR A 473 3.72 -24.84 -13.91
C THR A 473 3.38 -26.28 -14.29
N PRO A 474 3.02 -26.57 -15.54
CA PRO A 474 2.70 -27.92 -15.99
C PRO A 474 3.83 -28.91 -15.67
N GLY A 475 3.46 -30.08 -15.15
CA GLY A 475 4.39 -31.16 -14.86
C GLY A 475 5.37 -30.90 -13.71
N SER A 476 5.23 -29.80 -12.96
CA SER A 476 6.06 -29.51 -11.79
C SER A 476 5.44 -30.06 -10.50
N ALA A 477 6.24 -30.04 -9.43
CA ALA A 477 5.78 -30.26 -8.04
C ALA A 477 5.77 -28.96 -7.22
N THR A 478 5.97 -27.80 -7.88
CA THR A 478 6.06 -26.50 -7.21
C THR A 478 4.67 -25.99 -6.88
N LEU A 479 4.41 -25.73 -5.61
CA LEU A 479 3.20 -25.08 -5.13
C LEU A 479 3.31 -23.56 -5.26
N ASP A 480 2.16 -22.91 -5.43
CA ASP A 480 2.04 -21.46 -5.54
C ASP A 480 0.81 -20.97 -4.76
N ALA A 481 1.01 -20.02 -3.85
CA ALA A 481 -0.06 -19.47 -3.03
C ALA A 481 -1.13 -18.72 -3.84
N SER A 482 -0.83 -18.28 -5.08
CA SER A 482 -1.83 -17.65 -5.96
C SER A 482 -2.98 -18.59 -6.32
N ALA A 483 -2.81 -19.94 -6.21
CA ALA A 483 -3.88 -20.91 -6.35
C ALA A 483 -5.01 -20.71 -5.34
N LEU A 484 -4.74 -20.07 -4.18
CA LEU A 484 -5.77 -19.70 -3.19
C LEU A 484 -6.86 -18.80 -3.77
N MET A 485 -6.59 -18.11 -4.87
CA MET A 485 -7.55 -17.24 -5.55
C MET A 485 -8.58 -17.99 -6.39
N MET A 486 -8.36 -19.26 -6.74
CA MET A 486 -9.25 -20.01 -7.65
C MET A 486 -10.73 -19.98 -7.25
N PRO A 487 -11.14 -20.23 -5.98
CA PRO A 487 -12.54 -20.10 -5.58
C PRO A 487 -12.99 -18.65 -5.39
N LEU A 488 -12.08 -17.71 -5.12
CA LEU A 488 -12.39 -16.29 -5.00
C LEU A 488 -12.89 -15.73 -6.33
N VAL A 489 -12.22 -16.06 -7.44
CA VAL A 489 -12.62 -15.69 -8.79
C VAL A 489 -13.71 -16.61 -9.38
N ARG A 490 -14.17 -17.63 -8.62
CA ARG A 490 -15.21 -18.59 -9.00
C ARG A 490 -14.83 -19.52 -10.15
N PHE A 491 -13.58 -19.83 -10.29
CA PHE A 491 -13.09 -20.84 -11.23
C PHE A 491 -13.46 -22.25 -10.79
N ILE A 492 -13.30 -22.52 -9.49
CA ILE A 492 -13.59 -23.83 -8.87
C ILE A 492 -14.45 -23.64 -7.61
N GLY A 493 -15.23 -24.65 -7.27
CA GLY A 493 -16.03 -24.66 -6.04
C GLY A 493 -15.14 -24.74 -4.78
N PRO A 494 -15.45 -24.01 -3.70
CA PRO A 494 -14.61 -24.00 -2.49
C PRO A 494 -14.62 -25.33 -1.72
N LYS A 495 -15.43 -26.30 -2.13
CA LYS A 495 -15.51 -27.67 -1.59
C LYS A 495 -15.13 -28.74 -2.62
N ASP A 496 -14.64 -28.35 -3.80
CA ASP A 496 -14.14 -29.30 -4.79
C ASP A 496 -12.92 -30.06 -4.21
N PRO A 497 -12.89 -31.41 -4.29
CA PRO A 497 -11.80 -32.19 -3.68
C PRO A 497 -10.40 -31.80 -4.18
N ARG A 498 -10.26 -31.44 -5.47
CA ARG A 498 -8.97 -31.02 -6.03
C ARG A 498 -8.49 -29.71 -5.43
N TRP A 499 -9.42 -28.78 -5.19
CA TRP A 499 -9.06 -27.52 -4.55
C TRP A 499 -8.80 -27.69 -3.04
N ILE A 500 -9.56 -28.53 -2.34
CA ILE A 500 -9.28 -28.88 -0.94
C ILE A 500 -7.88 -29.51 -0.82
N GLY A 501 -7.51 -30.42 -1.71
CA GLY A 501 -6.15 -30.99 -1.76
C GLY A 501 -5.09 -29.90 -1.95
N THR A 502 -5.35 -28.91 -2.84
CA THR A 502 -4.45 -27.76 -3.04
C THR A 502 -4.32 -26.90 -1.79
N LEU A 503 -5.44 -26.60 -1.10
CA LEU A 503 -5.45 -25.84 0.16
C LEU A 503 -4.63 -26.55 1.25
N ASP A 504 -4.78 -27.88 1.37
CA ASP A 504 -4.05 -28.69 2.33
C ASP A 504 -2.56 -28.77 1.99
N ALA A 505 -2.20 -28.93 0.71
CA ALA A 505 -0.81 -28.91 0.25
C ALA A 505 -0.12 -27.57 0.56
N ILE A 506 -0.77 -26.44 0.25
CA ILE A 506 -0.27 -25.10 0.59
C ILE A 506 -0.11 -24.96 2.11
N GLY A 507 -1.10 -25.41 2.90
CA GLY A 507 -1.04 -25.37 4.36
C GLY A 507 0.09 -26.20 4.96
N ARG A 508 0.48 -27.29 4.32
CA ARG A 508 1.56 -28.18 4.76
C ARG A 508 2.95 -27.66 4.34
N ASP A 509 3.10 -27.18 3.10
CA ASP A 509 4.40 -27.01 2.47
C ASP A 509 4.80 -25.53 2.29
N LEU A 510 3.83 -24.59 2.21
CA LEU A 510 4.10 -23.15 2.07
C LEU A 510 3.87 -22.35 3.35
N ARG A 511 3.46 -22.96 4.46
CA ARG A 511 3.09 -22.26 5.68
C ARG A 511 4.05 -22.51 6.83
N VAL A 512 4.33 -21.44 7.59
CA VAL A 512 4.99 -21.48 8.89
C VAL A 512 4.13 -20.71 9.88
N ASP A 513 3.40 -21.41 10.76
CA ASP A 513 2.36 -20.89 11.66
C ASP A 513 1.31 -20.07 10.85
N PRO A 514 1.07 -18.76 11.00
CA PRO A 514 0.13 -18.06 10.13
C PRO A 514 0.75 -17.58 8.82
N LEU A 515 2.09 -17.51 8.73
CA LEU A 515 2.79 -16.95 7.58
C LEU A 515 2.77 -17.90 6.39
N VAL A 516 2.27 -17.46 5.24
CA VAL A 516 2.24 -18.20 3.98
C VAL A 516 3.21 -17.57 2.99
N PHE A 517 4.12 -18.39 2.45
CA PHE A 517 5.10 -17.99 1.43
C PHE A 517 4.46 -18.02 0.04
N ARG A 518 5.00 -17.20 -0.87
CA ARG A 518 4.49 -17.09 -2.24
C ARG A 518 4.58 -18.43 -3.00
N TYR A 519 5.69 -19.15 -2.84
CA TYR A 519 5.97 -20.45 -3.47
C TYR A 519 6.95 -21.26 -2.62
N THR A 520 7.28 -22.47 -3.05
CA THR A 520 8.16 -23.41 -2.33
C THR A 520 9.51 -22.76 -2.01
N ARG A 521 9.86 -22.69 -0.73
CA ARG A 521 11.10 -22.08 -0.22
C ARG A 521 12.35 -22.80 -0.70
N GLY A 522 13.47 -22.06 -0.79
CA GLY A 522 14.78 -22.61 -1.15
C GLY A 522 14.94 -22.93 -2.63
N THR A 523 13.98 -22.51 -3.44
CA THR A 523 14.09 -22.58 -4.90
C THR A 523 14.35 -21.16 -5.42
N THR A 524 15.40 -20.99 -6.25
CA THR A 524 15.66 -19.73 -6.97
C THR A 524 14.75 -19.61 -8.21
N LEU A 525 13.47 -19.96 -8.04
CA LEU A 525 12.52 -20.03 -9.16
C LEU A 525 12.29 -18.68 -9.82
N ASP A 526 12.39 -17.61 -9.07
CA ASP A 526 12.23 -16.22 -9.53
C ASP A 526 13.51 -15.61 -10.12
N GLY A 527 14.66 -16.29 -9.97
CA GLY A 527 15.96 -15.83 -10.46
C GLY A 527 16.61 -14.77 -9.56
N LEU A 528 16.15 -14.62 -8.33
CA LEU A 528 16.63 -13.60 -7.38
C LEU A 528 17.40 -14.23 -6.21
N PRO A 529 18.40 -13.51 -5.66
CA PRO A 529 19.12 -13.94 -4.46
C PRO A 529 18.30 -13.73 -3.19
N GLY A 530 18.73 -14.33 -2.09
CA GLY A 530 18.14 -14.18 -0.75
C GLY A 530 16.89 -15.01 -0.54
N MET A 531 16.47 -15.10 0.72
CA MET A 531 15.21 -15.75 1.13
C MET A 531 14.25 -14.68 1.61
N GLU A 532 13.07 -14.62 0.97
CA GLU A 532 11.98 -13.75 1.36
C GLU A 532 11.24 -14.23 2.62
N GLY A 533 10.45 -13.36 3.21
CA GLY A 533 9.54 -13.64 4.31
C GLY A 533 8.26 -14.35 3.88
N GLY A 534 7.35 -14.56 4.82
CA GLY A 534 5.96 -14.91 4.52
C GLY A 534 5.25 -13.68 3.94
N PHE A 535 4.59 -13.86 2.79
CA PHE A 535 3.88 -12.77 2.13
C PHE A 535 2.55 -12.51 2.84
N SER A 536 2.40 -11.32 3.43
CA SER A 536 1.27 -11.00 4.31
C SER A 536 -0.08 -11.18 3.61
N ALA A 537 -0.20 -10.76 2.35
CA ALA A 537 -1.43 -10.95 1.57
C ALA A 537 -1.77 -12.43 1.36
N CYS A 538 -0.79 -13.31 1.07
CA CYS A 538 -1.01 -14.75 0.94
C CYS A 538 -1.54 -15.37 2.22
N SER A 539 -1.08 -14.90 3.37
CA SER A 539 -1.55 -15.36 4.69
C SER A 539 -3.03 -14.99 4.91
N PHE A 540 -3.47 -13.80 4.52
CA PHE A 540 -4.88 -13.41 4.55
C PHE A 540 -5.71 -14.17 3.50
N TRP A 541 -5.18 -14.43 2.30
CA TRP A 541 -5.85 -15.29 1.30
C TRP A 541 -6.05 -16.70 1.83
N TYR A 542 -5.07 -17.24 2.56
CA TYR A 542 -5.18 -18.56 3.16
C TYR A 542 -6.26 -18.60 4.24
N ALA A 543 -6.34 -17.58 5.11
CA ALA A 543 -7.42 -17.46 6.10
C ALA A 543 -8.80 -17.39 5.42
N GLU A 544 -8.94 -16.61 4.35
CA GLU A 544 -10.18 -16.53 3.57
C GLU A 544 -10.51 -17.86 2.88
N ALA A 545 -9.52 -18.54 2.32
CA ALA A 545 -9.67 -19.82 1.65
C ALA A 545 -10.18 -20.91 2.61
N LEU A 546 -9.62 -20.97 3.83
CA LEU A 546 -10.10 -21.85 4.90
C LEU A 546 -11.57 -21.59 5.24
N ALA A 547 -11.95 -20.32 5.43
CA ALA A 547 -13.35 -19.96 5.72
C ALA A 547 -14.28 -20.39 4.59
N ARG A 548 -13.91 -20.17 3.33
CA ARG A 548 -14.69 -20.60 2.15
C ARG A 548 -14.82 -22.12 2.04
N ALA A 549 -13.80 -22.87 2.46
CA ALA A 549 -13.83 -24.33 2.53
C ALA A 549 -14.74 -24.88 3.65
N GLY A 550 -15.21 -24.00 4.55
CA GLY A 550 -16.01 -24.37 5.72
C GLY A 550 -15.17 -24.62 6.98
N ARG A 551 -13.85 -24.42 6.93
CA ARG A 551 -12.91 -24.52 8.05
C ARG A 551 -12.81 -23.16 8.76
N VAL A 552 -13.95 -22.64 9.22
CA VAL A 552 -14.09 -21.24 9.66
C VAL A 552 -13.25 -20.95 10.89
N ASP A 553 -13.20 -21.86 11.88
CA ASP A 553 -12.42 -21.67 13.11
C ASP A 553 -10.91 -21.63 12.85
N GLU A 554 -10.43 -22.48 11.92
CA GLU A 554 -9.02 -22.46 11.49
C GLU A 554 -8.70 -21.15 10.76
N GLY A 555 -9.56 -20.75 9.81
CA GLY A 555 -9.42 -19.49 9.08
C GLY A 555 -9.40 -18.29 10.03
N ARG A 556 -10.28 -18.29 11.03
CA ARG A 556 -10.31 -17.28 12.08
C ARG A 556 -9.01 -17.25 12.89
N LEU A 557 -8.52 -18.40 13.31
CA LEU A 557 -7.27 -18.48 14.08
C LEU A 557 -6.08 -17.93 13.28
N VAL A 558 -5.95 -18.29 11.99
CA VAL A 558 -4.90 -17.75 11.10
C VAL A 558 -5.06 -16.23 10.97
N PHE A 559 -6.27 -15.74 10.73
CA PHE A 559 -6.54 -14.31 10.59
C PHE A 559 -6.18 -13.52 11.86
N GLU A 560 -6.61 -13.98 13.04
CA GLU A 560 -6.32 -13.30 14.31
C GLU A 560 -4.83 -13.33 14.66
N LYS A 561 -4.11 -14.42 14.33
CA LYS A 561 -2.65 -14.46 14.43
C LYS A 561 -1.99 -13.46 13.48
N MET A 562 -2.50 -13.31 12.25
CA MET A 562 -1.99 -12.32 11.31
C MET A 562 -2.21 -10.88 11.81
N LEU A 563 -3.29 -10.59 12.53
CA LEU A 563 -3.50 -9.27 13.13
C LEU A 563 -2.42 -8.91 14.16
N ALA A 564 -1.74 -9.88 14.78
CA ALA A 564 -0.64 -9.63 15.71
C ALA A 564 0.65 -9.13 15.02
N TYR A 565 0.76 -9.25 13.70
CA TYR A 565 1.86 -8.68 12.91
C TYR A 565 1.58 -7.25 12.42
N ALA A 566 0.42 -6.69 12.73
CA ALA A 566 0.22 -5.25 12.59
C ALA A 566 1.20 -4.51 13.50
N ASN A 567 1.71 -3.39 13.04
CA ASN A 567 2.48 -2.54 13.92
C ASN A 567 1.59 -1.88 15.00
N HIS A 568 2.21 -1.10 15.89
CA HIS A 568 1.54 -0.43 17.03
C HIS A 568 0.38 0.51 16.64
N VAL A 569 0.27 0.92 15.36
CA VAL A 569 -0.83 1.75 14.83
C VAL A 569 -1.68 1.06 13.77
N GLY A 570 -1.56 -0.27 13.63
CA GLY A 570 -2.42 -1.09 12.77
C GLY A 570 -2.03 -1.09 11.29
N LEU A 571 -0.76 -0.83 10.95
CA LEU A 571 -0.22 -0.90 9.59
C LEU A 571 0.50 -2.23 9.36
N PHE A 572 0.49 -2.73 8.13
CA PHE A 572 1.10 -3.99 7.73
C PHE A 572 2.18 -3.79 6.68
N SER A 573 3.28 -4.51 6.83
CA SER A 573 4.33 -4.67 5.82
C SER A 573 3.91 -5.66 4.73
N GLU A 574 4.65 -5.64 3.64
CA GLU A 574 4.52 -6.60 2.54
C GLU A 574 4.77 -8.03 3.00
N GLU A 575 5.87 -8.24 3.70
CA GLU A 575 6.31 -9.55 4.16
C GLU A 575 6.68 -9.52 5.65
N VAL A 576 6.70 -10.70 6.25
CA VAL A 576 7.11 -10.91 7.63
C VAL A 576 8.10 -12.06 7.68
N ALA A 577 9.26 -11.82 8.25
CA ALA A 577 10.25 -12.87 8.51
C ALA A 577 9.74 -13.87 9.57
N THR A 578 10.29 -15.08 9.60
CA THR A 578 9.89 -16.11 10.56
C THR A 578 10.18 -15.73 12.03
N ASN A 579 11.06 -14.75 12.26
CA ASN A 579 11.33 -14.19 13.59
C ASN A 579 10.39 -13.00 13.95
N GLY A 580 9.42 -12.67 13.07
CA GLY A 580 8.44 -11.61 13.27
C GLY A 580 8.87 -10.23 12.77
N ALA A 581 10.07 -10.08 12.19
CA ALA A 581 10.50 -8.79 11.63
C ALA A 581 9.70 -8.44 10.37
N ALA A 582 9.27 -7.18 10.29
CA ALA A 582 8.63 -6.63 9.09
C ALA A 582 9.65 -6.48 7.95
N LEU A 583 9.28 -6.90 6.75
CA LEU A 583 10.11 -6.87 5.54
C LEU A 583 9.31 -6.26 4.37
N GLY A 584 10.05 -5.83 3.34
CA GLY A 584 9.48 -5.23 2.14
C GLY A 584 8.91 -3.83 2.36
N ASN A 585 8.26 -3.30 1.32
CA ASN A 585 7.72 -1.95 1.34
C ASN A 585 6.55 -1.80 2.32
N PHE A 586 6.45 -0.63 2.97
CA PHE A 586 5.59 -0.40 4.13
C PHE A 586 4.91 0.97 4.11
N PRO A 587 3.59 1.03 4.48
CA PRO A 587 2.65 -0.10 4.51
C PRO A 587 2.26 -0.52 3.09
N GLN A 588 1.90 -1.81 2.89
CA GLN A 588 1.56 -2.32 1.57
C GLN A 588 0.04 -2.38 1.33
N ALA A 589 -0.40 -1.85 0.18
CA ALA A 589 -1.81 -1.82 -0.20
C ALA A 589 -2.43 -3.22 -0.31
N LEU A 590 -1.77 -4.16 -1.02
CA LEU A 590 -2.30 -5.50 -1.27
C LEU A 590 -2.57 -6.27 0.03
N THR A 591 -1.72 -6.10 1.04
CA THR A 591 -1.91 -6.70 2.36
C THR A 591 -3.17 -6.17 3.04
N HIS A 592 -3.39 -4.86 3.04
CA HIS A 592 -4.61 -4.24 3.60
C HIS A 592 -5.87 -4.63 2.82
N LEU A 593 -5.79 -4.79 1.49
CA LEU A 593 -6.88 -5.27 0.64
C LEU A 593 -7.26 -6.72 0.96
N ALA A 594 -6.25 -7.59 1.10
CA ALA A 594 -6.44 -9.00 1.46
C ALA A 594 -7.06 -9.15 2.85
N LEU A 595 -6.61 -8.34 3.83
CA LEU A 595 -7.19 -8.28 5.17
C LEU A 595 -8.69 -7.93 5.12
N ILE A 596 -9.07 -6.88 4.37
CA ILE A 596 -10.48 -6.47 4.24
C ILE A 596 -11.32 -7.60 3.65
N SER A 597 -10.82 -8.28 2.60
CA SER A 597 -11.53 -9.40 1.97
C SER A 597 -11.74 -10.57 2.94
N ALA A 598 -10.67 -10.97 3.65
CA ALA A 598 -10.72 -12.05 4.63
C ALA A 598 -11.65 -11.73 5.81
N ALA A 599 -11.60 -10.50 6.33
CA ALA A 599 -12.49 -10.05 7.42
C ALA A 599 -13.98 -10.16 7.02
N TYR A 600 -14.33 -9.70 5.82
CA TYR A 600 -15.71 -9.82 5.31
C TYR A 600 -16.15 -11.27 5.15
N GLN A 601 -15.28 -12.14 4.64
CA GLN A 601 -15.60 -13.55 4.43
C GLN A 601 -15.82 -14.25 5.77
N LEU A 602 -14.92 -14.04 6.73
CA LEU A 602 -14.99 -14.61 8.07
C LEU A 602 -16.26 -14.17 8.81
N ASP A 603 -16.58 -12.88 8.81
CA ASP A 603 -17.82 -12.38 9.45
C ASP A 603 -19.07 -13.06 8.88
N ARG A 604 -19.15 -13.11 7.55
CA ARG A 604 -20.28 -13.73 6.87
C ARG A 604 -20.46 -15.20 7.24
N ASP A 605 -19.36 -15.95 7.35
CA ASP A 605 -19.44 -17.39 7.60
C ASP A 605 -19.58 -17.69 9.10
N LEU A 606 -19.05 -16.85 9.99
CA LEU A 606 -19.29 -16.90 11.43
C LEU A 606 -20.76 -16.59 11.78
N ASP A 607 -21.40 -15.64 11.08
CA ASP A 607 -22.81 -15.31 11.30
C ASP A 607 -23.73 -16.44 10.82
N ARG A 608 -23.39 -17.15 9.74
CA ARG A 608 -24.16 -18.28 9.23
C ARG A 608 -24.18 -19.47 10.19
N THR A 609 -23.12 -19.71 10.94
CA THR A 609 -23.09 -20.79 11.93
C THR A 609 -24.04 -20.54 13.11
N HIS A 610 -24.37 -19.29 13.39
CA HIS A 610 -25.35 -18.93 14.43
C HIS A 610 -26.82 -18.98 13.96
N VAL A 611 -27.07 -18.80 12.66
CA VAL A 611 -28.43 -18.79 12.06
C VAL A 611 -28.94 -20.20 11.76
N ALA A 612 -28.08 -21.20 11.66
CA ALA A 612 -28.46 -22.57 11.29
C ALA A 612 -29.32 -23.31 12.36
N TRP A 613 -29.59 -22.70 13.51
CA TRP A 613 -30.35 -23.28 14.62
C TRP A 613 -31.61 -22.47 15.01
N THR A 614 -31.97 -21.43 14.24
CA THR A 614 -33.25 -20.73 14.37
C THR A 614 -34.14 -20.97 13.14
#